data_62dc4372d939134899600b1895bfc887
#
_entry.id   62dc4372d939134899600b1895bfc887
#
_cell.length_a   1.000
_cell.length_b   1.000
_cell.length_c   1.000
_cell.angle_alpha   90.00
_cell.angle_beta   90.00
_cell.angle_gamma   90.00
#
_symmetry.space_group_name_H-M   'P 1'
#
loop_
_entity.id
_entity.type
_entity.pdbx_description
1 polymer ?
#
loop_
_entity_poly.entity_id
_entity_poly.type
_entity_poly.pdbx_seq_one_letter_code
_entity_poly.pdbx_strand_id
1 'polypeptide(L)'
;MKTSRTELEAANNLVPKIGTKEGIKKHRVGMSVFIDVRDGLEIRETGTIKGAYHIPRGFIEFAADDQTPYFNKKLNKNSEIILVCGAGGQAALSGKTLIEMGYSLSLIHI
;
A
#
# COMPACT_ATOMS: atom_id res chain seq x y z
N MET A 1 -16.94 -2.10 -19.68
CA MET A 1 -16.61 -0.78 -19.12
C MET A 1 -16.02 -0.93 -17.73
N LYS A 2 -14.97 -0.19 -17.46
CA LYS A 2 -14.29 -0.19 -16.18
C LYS A 2 -15.08 0.61 -15.15
N THR A 3 -15.33 0.04 -13.98
CA THR A 3 -16.00 0.72 -12.86
C THR A 3 -15.16 0.57 -11.59
N SER A 4 -15.44 1.38 -10.57
CA SER A 4 -14.77 1.23 -9.26
C SER A 4 -15.01 -0.16 -8.69
N ARG A 5 -16.21 -0.70 -8.86
CA ARG A 5 -16.55 -2.04 -8.40
C ARG A 5 -15.71 -3.13 -9.08
N THR A 6 -15.61 -3.10 -10.42
CA THR A 6 -14.81 -4.09 -11.15
C THR A 6 -13.32 -3.95 -10.83
N GLU A 7 -12.84 -2.73 -10.64
CA GLU A 7 -11.44 -2.49 -10.26
C GLU A 7 -11.15 -3.01 -8.85
N LEU A 8 -12.06 -2.78 -7.89
CA LEU A 8 -11.89 -3.27 -6.53
C LEU A 8 -11.94 -4.81 -6.47
N GLU A 9 -12.84 -5.43 -7.22
CA GLU A 9 -12.91 -6.89 -7.31
C GLU A 9 -11.60 -7.47 -7.84
N ALA A 10 -11.08 -6.91 -8.92
CA ALA A 10 -9.81 -7.34 -9.50
C ALA A 10 -8.64 -7.17 -8.50
N ALA A 11 -8.59 -6.03 -7.81
CA ALA A 11 -7.56 -5.77 -6.82
C ALA A 11 -7.65 -6.73 -5.64
N ASN A 12 -8.85 -6.95 -5.11
CA ASN A 12 -9.04 -7.86 -3.97
C ASN A 12 -8.73 -9.32 -4.32
N ASN A 13 -8.89 -9.71 -5.58
CA ASN A 13 -8.52 -11.04 -6.02
C ASN A 13 -7.00 -11.20 -6.18
N LEU A 14 -6.30 -10.12 -6.47
CA LEU A 14 -4.86 -10.14 -6.75
C LEU A 14 -4.01 -9.94 -5.50
N VAL A 15 -4.43 -9.05 -4.59
CA VAL A 15 -3.61 -8.61 -3.48
C VAL A 15 -4.01 -9.34 -2.19
N PRO A 16 -3.10 -10.10 -1.57
CA PRO A 16 -3.41 -10.79 -0.32
C PRO A 16 -3.68 -9.81 0.83
N LYS A 17 -4.57 -10.18 1.73
CA LYS A 17 -4.88 -9.43 2.93
C LYS A 17 -4.31 -10.13 4.15
N ILE A 18 -3.84 -9.33 5.12
CA ILE A 18 -3.40 -9.85 6.41
C ILE A 18 -4.29 -9.29 7.52
N GLY A 19 -4.49 -10.08 8.58
CA GLY A 19 -5.25 -9.65 9.74
C GLY A 19 -4.43 -8.77 10.67
N THR A 20 -5.11 -8.22 11.69
CA THR A 20 -4.49 -7.30 12.65
C THR A 20 -3.33 -7.96 13.40
N LYS A 21 -3.49 -9.19 13.85
CA LYS A 21 -2.42 -9.90 14.59
C LYS A 21 -1.16 -10.06 13.75
N GLU A 22 -1.31 -10.47 12.49
CA GLU A 22 -0.20 -10.64 11.58
C GLU A 22 0.46 -9.31 11.25
N GLY A 23 -0.35 -8.26 11.04
CA GLY A 23 0.16 -6.91 10.81
C GLY A 23 0.99 -6.40 11.98
N ILE A 24 0.52 -6.57 13.20
CA ILE A 24 1.26 -6.19 14.41
C ILE A 24 2.58 -6.96 14.51
N LYS A 25 2.54 -8.26 14.26
CA LYS A 25 3.75 -9.10 14.29
C LYS A 25 4.78 -8.63 13.28
N LYS A 26 4.36 -8.35 12.04
CA LYS A 26 5.25 -7.86 10.99
C LYS A 26 5.83 -6.49 11.33
N HIS A 27 5.04 -5.62 11.96
CA HIS A 27 5.50 -4.32 12.42
C HIS A 27 6.58 -4.45 13.49
N ARG A 28 6.42 -5.39 14.42
CA ARG A 28 7.42 -5.66 15.47
C ARG A 28 8.72 -6.21 14.91
N VAL A 29 8.63 -7.11 13.94
CA VAL A 29 9.81 -7.69 13.27
C VAL A 29 10.60 -6.62 12.54
N GLY A 30 9.93 -5.61 11.97
CA GLY A 30 10.58 -4.45 11.39
C GLY A 30 11.21 -4.67 10.03
N MET A 31 10.87 -5.76 9.34
CA MET A 31 11.43 -6.09 8.01
C MET A 31 10.49 -5.69 6.88
N SER A 32 9.25 -5.34 7.20
CA SER A 32 8.28 -4.92 6.19
C SER A 32 8.23 -3.40 6.08
N VAL A 33 7.93 -2.90 4.89
CA VAL A 33 7.74 -1.48 4.64
C VAL A 33 6.24 -1.19 4.73
N PHE A 34 5.84 -0.36 5.68
CA PHE A 34 4.44 0.05 5.83
C PHE A 34 4.22 1.36 5.10
N ILE A 35 3.20 1.39 4.23
CA ILE A 35 2.84 2.58 3.45
C ILE A 35 1.38 2.90 3.72
N ASP A 36 1.13 4.10 4.21
CA ASP A 36 -0.23 4.62 4.38
C ASP A 36 -0.62 5.33 3.10
N VAL A 37 -1.68 4.83 2.44
CA VAL A 37 -2.13 5.34 1.14
C VAL A 37 -3.34 6.26 1.23
N ARG A 38 -3.74 6.62 2.46
CA ARG A 38 -4.86 7.53 2.70
C ARG A 38 -4.50 8.98 2.35
N ASP A 39 -5.52 9.83 2.27
CA ASP A 39 -5.30 11.27 2.10
C ASP A 39 -4.63 11.86 3.35
N GLY A 40 -3.82 12.89 3.14
CA GLY A 40 -3.10 13.54 4.25
C GLY A 40 -4.00 14.12 5.32
N LEU A 41 -5.19 14.61 4.96
CA LEU A 41 -6.16 15.12 5.92
C LEU A 41 -6.62 14.02 6.90
N GLU A 42 -6.94 12.85 6.38
CA GLU A 42 -7.35 11.72 7.22
C GLU A 42 -6.24 11.29 8.18
N ILE A 43 -5.01 11.26 7.72
CA ILE A 43 -3.86 10.92 8.56
C ILE A 43 -3.67 11.94 9.68
N ARG A 44 -3.84 13.24 9.38
CA ARG A 44 -3.72 14.29 10.39
C ARG A 44 -4.80 14.17 11.47
N GLU A 45 -5.99 13.70 11.12
CA GLU A 45 -7.08 13.54 12.07
C GLU A 45 -6.96 12.28 12.92
N THR A 46 -6.50 11.17 12.34
CA THR A 46 -6.53 9.85 13.00
C THR A 46 -5.15 9.29 13.33
N GLY A 47 -4.08 9.92 12.83
CA GLY A 47 -2.72 9.38 12.97
C GLY A 47 -2.45 8.23 12.01
N THR A 48 -1.25 7.68 12.10
CA THR A 48 -0.84 6.53 11.27
C THR A 48 0.03 5.58 12.09
N ILE A 49 0.39 4.46 11.49
CA ILE A 49 1.29 3.49 12.11
C ILE A 49 2.70 4.08 12.21
N LYS A 50 3.33 3.92 13.37
CA LYS A 50 4.68 4.42 13.59
C LYS A 50 5.65 3.82 12.57
N GLY A 51 6.40 4.68 11.89
CA GLY A 51 7.37 4.27 10.88
C GLY A 51 6.77 4.05 9.49
N ALA A 52 5.46 4.22 9.31
CA ALA A 52 4.84 4.15 8.00
C ALA A 52 5.20 5.36 7.16
N TYR A 53 5.44 5.13 5.88
CA TYR A 53 5.64 6.21 4.91
C TYR A 53 4.28 6.59 4.33
N HIS A 54 4.06 7.87 4.13
CA HIS A 54 2.83 8.36 3.54
C HIS A 54 2.99 8.56 2.03
N ILE A 55 2.34 7.71 1.24
CA ILE A 55 2.26 7.85 -0.21
C ILE A 55 0.79 7.71 -0.59
N PRO A 56 0.09 8.81 -0.86
CA PRO A 56 -1.33 8.75 -1.22
C PRO A 56 -1.57 7.89 -2.46
N ARG A 57 -2.73 7.24 -2.53
CA ARG A 57 -3.08 6.37 -3.66
C ARG A 57 -2.83 7.05 -5.00
N GLY A 58 -3.18 8.34 -5.14
CA GLY A 58 -3.00 9.07 -6.39
C GLY A 58 -1.56 9.31 -6.80
N PHE A 59 -0.59 9.04 -5.92
CA PHE A 59 0.83 9.27 -6.19
C PHE A 59 1.64 7.97 -6.28
N ILE A 60 1.01 6.82 -6.05
CA ILE A 60 1.75 5.56 -5.91
C ILE A 60 2.53 5.18 -7.17
N GLU A 61 1.96 5.39 -8.35
CA GLU A 61 2.64 5.08 -9.61
C GLU A 61 3.91 5.88 -9.79
N PHE A 62 3.89 7.15 -9.42
CA PHE A 62 5.06 8.03 -9.54
C PHE A 62 6.12 7.68 -8.50
N ALA A 63 5.70 7.39 -7.28
CA ALA A 63 6.63 7.03 -6.21
C ALA A 63 7.29 5.67 -6.43
N ALA A 64 6.64 4.78 -7.15
CA ALA A 64 7.10 3.41 -7.40
C ALA A 64 7.90 3.25 -8.70
N ASP A 65 7.95 4.28 -9.53
CA ASP A 65 8.66 4.24 -10.81
C ASP A 65 10.06 4.86 -10.65
N ASP A 66 11.10 4.05 -10.75
CA ASP A 66 12.48 4.49 -10.59
C ASP A 66 12.98 5.37 -11.75
N GLN A 67 12.17 5.52 -12.80
CA GLN A 67 12.47 6.40 -13.93
C GLN A 67 11.94 7.83 -13.73
N THR A 68 11.28 8.10 -12.60
CA THR A 68 10.78 9.43 -12.28
C THR A 68 11.62 10.10 -11.20
N PRO A 69 11.67 11.45 -11.15
CA PRO A 69 12.30 12.16 -10.05
C PRO A 69 11.54 12.02 -8.72
N TYR A 70 10.33 11.47 -8.76
CA TYR A 70 9.47 11.28 -7.60
C TYR A 70 9.65 9.92 -6.92
N PHE A 71 10.54 9.08 -7.45
CA PHE A 71 10.77 7.74 -6.93
C PHE A 71 11.13 7.77 -5.45
N ASN A 72 10.40 6.97 -4.66
CA ASN A 72 10.69 6.80 -3.24
C ASN A 72 11.60 5.60 -3.05
N LYS A 73 12.84 5.86 -2.62
CA LYS A 73 13.87 4.82 -2.46
C LYS A 73 13.54 3.79 -1.38
N LYS A 74 12.53 4.04 -0.55
CA LYS A 74 12.05 3.05 0.44
C LYS A 74 11.27 1.92 -0.23
N LEU A 75 10.82 2.12 -1.47
CA LEU A 75 10.15 1.08 -2.25
C LEU A 75 11.19 0.20 -2.93
N ASN A 76 11.23 -1.05 -2.52
CA ASN A 76 12.14 -2.05 -3.06
C ASN A 76 11.34 -3.27 -3.52
N LYS A 77 11.57 -3.72 -4.74
CA LYS A 77 10.83 -4.85 -5.33
C LYS A 77 11.03 -6.17 -4.59
N ASN A 78 12.09 -6.27 -3.80
CA ASN A 78 12.39 -7.45 -2.99
C ASN A 78 11.85 -7.35 -1.56
N SER A 79 11.30 -6.20 -1.18
CA SER A 79 10.76 -5.99 0.16
C SER A 79 9.28 -6.33 0.22
N GLU A 80 8.84 -6.81 1.37
CA GLU A 80 7.43 -6.95 1.66
C GLU A 80 6.85 -5.56 1.97
N ILE A 81 5.83 -5.17 1.20
CA ILE A 81 5.18 -3.87 1.33
C ILE A 81 3.78 -4.10 1.89
N ILE A 82 3.46 -3.44 3.00
CA ILE A 82 2.15 -3.53 3.62
C ILE A 82 1.43 -2.19 3.47
N LEU A 83 0.31 -2.23 2.75
CA LEU A 83 -0.45 -1.04 2.41
C LEU A 83 -1.59 -0.86 3.40
N VAL A 84 -1.68 0.32 3.98
CA VAL A 84 -2.63 0.64 5.04
C VAL A 84 -3.65 1.66 4.55
N CYS A 85 -4.93 1.38 4.78
CA CYS A 85 -5.97 2.40 4.61
C CYS A 85 -7.17 2.07 5.51
N GLY A 86 -8.15 2.98 5.60
CA GLY A 86 -9.28 2.80 6.50
C GLY A 86 -10.23 1.70 6.09
N ALA A 87 -10.70 1.71 4.85
CA ALA A 87 -11.71 0.77 4.35
C ALA A 87 -11.15 -0.34 3.44
N GLY A 88 -9.86 -0.29 3.11
CA GLY A 88 -9.22 -1.29 2.27
C GLY A 88 -9.26 -1.03 0.78
N GLY A 89 -10.12 -0.12 0.30
CA GLY A 89 -10.25 0.15 -1.14
C GLY A 89 -9.02 0.80 -1.73
N GLN A 90 -8.52 1.85 -1.11
CA GLN A 90 -7.31 2.53 -1.58
C GLN A 90 -6.08 1.62 -1.49
N ALA A 91 -5.97 0.81 -0.44
CA ALA A 91 -4.88 -0.14 -0.30
C ALA A 91 -4.96 -1.24 -1.34
N ALA A 92 -6.16 -1.76 -1.63
CA ALA A 92 -6.34 -2.77 -2.66
C ALA A 92 -5.92 -2.27 -4.04
N LEU A 93 -6.38 -1.09 -4.44
CA LEU A 93 -6.01 -0.49 -5.72
C LEU A 93 -4.52 -0.20 -5.79
N SER A 94 -3.93 0.33 -4.72
CA SER A 94 -2.48 0.59 -4.64
C SER A 94 -1.68 -0.70 -4.73
N GLY A 95 -2.14 -1.76 -4.06
CA GLY A 95 -1.49 -3.07 -4.09
C GLY A 95 -1.49 -3.68 -5.48
N LYS A 96 -2.63 -3.60 -6.18
CA LYS A 96 -2.72 -4.08 -7.57
C LYS A 96 -1.72 -3.34 -8.44
N THR A 97 -1.67 -2.01 -8.34
CA THR A 97 -0.73 -1.19 -9.10
C THR A 97 0.72 -1.59 -8.80
N LEU A 98 1.08 -1.75 -7.53
CA LEU A 98 2.44 -2.12 -7.16
C LEU A 98 2.82 -3.51 -7.66
N ILE A 99 1.92 -4.49 -7.56
CA ILE A 99 2.18 -5.84 -8.07
C ILE A 99 2.43 -5.79 -9.58
N GLU A 100 1.62 -5.05 -10.31
CA GLU A 100 1.78 -4.88 -11.77
C GLU A 100 3.07 -4.14 -12.13
N MET A 101 3.60 -3.32 -11.22
CA MET A 101 4.87 -2.62 -11.40
C MET A 101 6.09 -3.44 -10.90
N GLY A 102 5.88 -4.67 -10.47
CA GLY A 102 6.97 -5.57 -10.08
C GLY A 102 7.19 -5.73 -8.58
N TYR A 103 6.38 -5.08 -7.74
CA TYR A 103 6.44 -5.22 -6.28
C TYR A 103 5.54 -6.38 -5.85
N SER A 104 5.99 -7.61 -6.12
CA SER A 104 5.16 -8.81 -5.98
C SER A 104 4.82 -9.20 -4.54
N LEU A 105 5.51 -8.63 -3.55
CA LEU A 105 5.28 -8.92 -2.14
C LEU A 105 4.41 -7.86 -1.46
N SER A 106 3.42 -7.33 -2.19
CA SER A 106 2.49 -6.31 -1.66
C SER A 106 1.29 -6.97 -0.98
N LEU A 107 0.96 -6.48 0.22
CA LEU A 107 -0.11 -6.99 1.06
C LEU A 107 -1.02 -5.84 1.50
N ILE A 108 -2.27 -6.17 1.84
CA ILE A 108 -3.23 -5.20 2.37
C ILE A 108 -3.40 -5.42 3.87
N HIS A 109 -3.35 -4.34 4.63
CA HIS A 109 -3.72 -4.31 6.04
C HIS A 109 -4.77 -3.21 6.24
N ILE A 110 -5.86 -3.57 6.85
CA ILE A 110 -6.97 -2.63 7.12
C ILE A 110 -6.94 -2.19 8.59
#